data_56121979260ad33acd3234a96588c9db
#
_entry.id   56121979260ad33acd3234a96588c9db
#
_cell.length_a   1.000
_cell.length_b   1.000
_cell.length_c   1.000
_cell.angle_alpha   90.00
_cell.angle_beta   90.00
_cell.angle_gamma   90.00
#
_symmetry.space_group_name_H-M   'P 1'
#
loop_
_entity.id
_entity.type
_entity.pdbx_description
1 polymer ?
#
loop_
_entity_poly.entity_id
_entity_poly.type
_entity_poly.pdbx_seq_one_letter_code
_entity_poly.pdbx_strand_id
1 'polypeptide(L)'
;MTNAVKNFFGIIPGAMKPEYHYKYPKIEDFANMIVDLCEYCKPRLCICDAVVGMEGNGPTQGSARPIMCLLAAESPHALDLVACGLIGLRPDEARSGCSYGSRSRTAYG
;
A
#
# COMPACT_ATOMS: atom_id res chain seq x y z
N MET A 1 -0.55 1.88 -6.57
CA MET A 1 0.77 2.00 -5.92
C MET A 1 1.01 0.81 -5.02
N THR A 2 2.23 0.32 -4.91
CA THR A 2 2.65 -0.72 -3.96
C THR A 2 3.64 -0.09 -2.99
N ASN A 3 3.26 0.03 -1.72
CA ASN A 3 4.09 0.61 -0.68
C ASN A 3 3.70 0.00 0.69
N ALA A 4 3.70 0.76 1.78
CA ALA A 4 3.59 0.24 3.13
C ALA A 4 2.32 -0.59 3.38
N VAL A 5 1.14 -0.08 3.06
CA VAL A 5 -0.13 -0.81 3.30
C VAL A 5 -0.18 -2.10 2.49
N LYS A 6 0.10 -2.04 1.19
CA LYS A 6 0.06 -3.24 0.33
C LYS A 6 1.14 -4.27 0.70
N ASN A 7 2.24 -3.85 1.31
CA ASN A 7 3.29 -4.75 1.78
C ASN A 7 2.79 -5.79 2.78
N PHE A 8 1.73 -5.48 3.54
CA PHE A 8 1.10 -6.42 4.47
C PHE A 8 0.52 -7.66 3.81
N PHE A 9 0.20 -7.62 2.52
CA PHE A 9 -0.15 -8.84 1.80
C PHE A 9 0.99 -9.89 1.80
N GLY A 10 2.22 -9.46 2.06
CA GLY A 10 3.38 -10.31 2.22
C GLY A 10 3.33 -11.26 3.43
N ILE A 11 2.54 -10.95 4.47
CA ILE A 11 2.40 -11.82 5.64
C ILE A 11 1.53 -13.06 5.39
N ILE A 12 0.70 -13.02 4.36
CA ILE A 12 -0.11 -14.17 3.97
C ILE A 12 0.83 -15.25 3.39
N PRO A 13 0.76 -16.49 3.90
CA PRO A 13 1.56 -17.58 3.36
C PRO A 13 1.39 -17.72 1.84
N GLY A 14 2.49 -17.92 1.13
CA GLY A 14 2.51 -17.94 -0.34
C GLY A 14 1.50 -18.90 -0.96
N ALA A 15 1.33 -20.09 -0.35
CA ALA A 15 0.36 -21.09 -0.79
C ALA A 15 -1.11 -20.63 -0.69
N MET A 16 -1.42 -19.68 0.21
CA MET A 16 -2.78 -19.15 0.40
C MET A 16 -3.07 -17.92 -0.47
N LYS A 17 -2.06 -17.27 -1.03
CA LYS A 17 -2.25 -16.04 -1.83
C LYS A 17 -3.21 -16.22 -3.01
N PRO A 18 -3.16 -17.31 -3.79
CA PRO A 18 -4.11 -17.51 -4.87
C PRO A 18 -5.56 -17.60 -4.38
N GLU A 19 -5.79 -18.24 -3.22
CA GLU A 19 -7.11 -18.33 -2.59
C GLU A 19 -7.67 -16.95 -2.24
N TYR A 20 -6.84 -16.05 -1.69
CA TYR A 20 -7.25 -14.69 -1.37
C TYR A 20 -7.58 -13.88 -2.62
N HIS A 21 -6.86 -14.05 -3.72
CA HIS A 21 -7.21 -13.42 -5.00
C HIS A 21 -8.54 -13.95 -5.55
N TYR A 22 -8.81 -15.23 -5.40
CA TYR A 22 -10.08 -15.81 -5.80
C TYR A 22 -11.25 -15.37 -4.91
N LYS A 23 -11.03 -15.31 -3.59
CA LYS A 23 -12.03 -14.91 -2.61
C LYS A 23 -12.41 -13.43 -2.71
N TYR A 24 -11.47 -12.57 -3.11
CA TYR A 24 -11.64 -11.13 -3.25
C TYR A 24 -11.38 -10.68 -4.70
N PRO A 25 -12.26 -11.03 -5.66
CA PRO A 25 -12.05 -10.73 -7.07
C PRO A 25 -12.22 -9.23 -7.38
N LYS A 26 -12.96 -8.50 -6.56
CA LYS A 26 -13.11 -7.05 -6.70
C LYS A 26 -11.94 -6.34 -6.05
N ILE A 27 -11.41 -5.35 -6.75
CA ILE A 27 -10.26 -4.55 -6.28
C ILE A 27 -10.55 -3.90 -4.92
N GLU A 28 -11.77 -3.41 -4.72
CA GLU A 28 -12.19 -2.75 -3.47
C GLU A 28 -12.20 -3.72 -2.29
N ASP A 29 -12.74 -4.93 -2.47
CA ASP A 29 -12.80 -5.95 -1.43
C ASP A 29 -11.39 -6.44 -1.08
N PHE A 30 -10.53 -6.62 -2.09
CA PHE A 30 -9.13 -6.96 -1.91
C PHE A 30 -8.37 -5.87 -1.16
N ALA A 31 -8.59 -4.61 -1.52
CA ALA A 31 -7.97 -3.47 -0.82
C ALA A 31 -8.42 -3.38 0.65
N ASN A 32 -9.71 -3.58 0.92
CA ASN A 32 -10.23 -3.61 2.29
C ASN A 32 -9.63 -4.74 3.11
N MET A 33 -9.46 -5.92 2.53
CA MET A 33 -8.79 -7.04 3.19
C MET A 33 -7.34 -6.71 3.56
N ILE A 34 -6.60 -6.02 2.70
CA ILE A 34 -5.22 -5.58 3.00
C ILE A 34 -5.21 -4.55 4.13
N VAL A 35 -6.17 -3.62 4.16
CA VAL A 35 -6.31 -2.65 5.26
C VAL A 35 -6.61 -3.38 6.57
N ASP A 36 -7.50 -4.37 6.57
CA ASP A 36 -7.81 -5.17 7.75
C ASP A 36 -6.56 -5.93 8.27
N LEU A 37 -5.72 -6.46 7.37
CA LEU A 37 -4.43 -7.06 7.75
C LEU A 37 -3.48 -6.05 8.39
N CYS A 38 -3.40 -4.85 7.83
CA CYS A 38 -2.59 -3.76 8.36
C CYS A 38 -3.04 -3.35 9.77
N GLU A 39 -4.35 -3.19 9.96
CA GLU A 39 -4.96 -2.87 11.27
C GLU A 39 -4.76 -3.99 12.30
N TYR A 40 -4.79 -5.24 11.87
CA TYR A 40 -4.50 -6.39 12.71
C TYR A 40 -3.04 -6.43 13.19
N CYS A 41 -2.10 -6.17 12.27
CA CYS A 41 -0.67 -6.23 12.55
C CYS A 41 -0.16 -5.08 13.41
N LYS A 42 -0.79 -3.89 13.33
CA LYS A 42 -0.43 -2.69 14.10
C LYS A 42 1.07 -2.40 14.11
N PRO A 43 1.68 -2.14 12.95
CA PRO A 43 3.11 -1.89 12.89
C PRO A 43 3.49 -0.67 13.73
N ARG A 44 4.65 -0.76 14.39
CA ARG A 44 5.19 0.33 15.22
C ARG A 44 6.01 1.32 14.41
N LEU A 45 6.55 0.87 13.29
CA LEU A 45 7.36 1.67 12.39
C LEU A 45 7.29 1.07 11.00
N CYS A 46 7.08 1.93 10.02
CA CYS A 46 7.17 1.62 8.60
C CYS A 46 8.32 2.42 8.00
N ILE A 47 9.15 1.76 7.20
CA ILE A 47 10.25 2.39 6.48
C ILE A 47 10.08 2.04 5.01
N CYS A 48 10.19 3.02 4.15
CA CYS A 48 10.17 2.87 2.70
C CYS A 48 11.48 3.39 2.10
N ASP A 49 12.14 2.52 1.37
CA ASP A 49 13.23 2.92 0.48
C ASP A 49 12.61 3.48 -0.80
N ALA A 50 12.71 4.79 -0.96
CA ALA A 50 12.28 5.52 -2.14
C ALA A 50 13.46 6.19 -2.86
N VAL A 51 14.66 5.60 -2.80
CA VAL A 51 15.81 6.08 -3.56
C VAL A 51 15.54 5.93 -5.04
N VAL A 52 15.12 4.73 -5.45
CA VAL A 52 14.70 4.45 -6.83
C VAL A 52 13.36 3.72 -6.80
N GLY A 53 12.32 4.35 -7.34
CA GLY A 53 11.04 3.73 -7.58
C GLY A 53 10.95 3.10 -8.97
N MET A 54 9.92 2.30 -9.18
CA MET A 54 9.55 1.77 -10.49
C MET A 54 8.23 2.38 -10.93
N GLU A 55 8.19 2.89 -12.14
CA GLU A 55 6.94 3.37 -12.76
C GLU A 55 6.61 2.61 -14.04
N GLY A 56 5.35 2.67 -14.46
CA GLY A 56 4.87 2.01 -15.67
C GLY A 56 4.48 0.56 -15.43
N ASN A 57 5.06 -0.36 -16.18
CA ASN A 57 4.62 -1.76 -16.26
C ASN A 57 5.23 -2.65 -15.16
N GLY A 58 4.99 -2.28 -13.88
CA GLY A 58 5.40 -3.10 -12.75
C GLY A 58 4.69 -4.46 -12.70
N PRO A 59 5.17 -5.44 -11.90
CA PRO A 59 6.23 -5.30 -10.91
C PRO A 59 7.66 -5.49 -11.43
N THR A 60 7.87 -5.95 -12.68
CA THR A 60 9.20 -6.34 -13.16
C THR A 60 9.62 -5.68 -14.48
N GLN A 61 8.71 -5.06 -15.21
CA GLN A 61 8.94 -4.48 -16.53
C GLN A 61 8.75 -2.95 -16.56
N GLY A 62 8.79 -2.30 -15.40
CA GLY A 62 8.70 -0.86 -15.29
C GLY A 62 10.06 -0.18 -15.50
N SER A 63 10.00 1.14 -15.65
CA SER A 63 11.17 2.00 -15.74
C SER A 63 11.60 2.49 -14.37
N ALA A 64 12.91 2.62 -14.15
CA ALA A 64 13.46 3.19 -12.94
C ALA A 64 13.17 4.70 -12.89
N ARG A 65 12.69 5.16 -11.74
CA ARG A 65 12.46 6.59 -11.46
C ARG A 65 13.21 6.98 -10.19
N PRO A 66 14.24 7.82 -10.27
CA PRO A 66 14.93 8.31 -9.10
C PRO A 66 14.03 9.27 -8.31
N ILE A 67 13.79 8.97 -7.04
CA ILE A 67 13.05 9.80 -6.10
C ILE A 67 14.01 10.35 -5.04
N MET A 68 15.06 9.59 -4.72
CA MET A 68 16.21 9.97 -3.90
C MET A 68 15.85 10.32 -2.45
N CYS A 69 14.92 9.58 -1.84
CA CYS A 69 14.58 9.77 -0.43
C CYS A 69 14.31 8.45 0.29
N LEU A 70 14.34 8.51 1.62
CA LEU A 70 13.83 7.48 2.51
C LEU A 70 12.65 8.04 3.27
N LEU A 71 11.60 7.24 3.47
CA LEU A 71 10.43 7.63 4.25
C LEU A 71 10.33 6.74 5.47
N ALA A 72 9.92 7.33 6.59
CA ALA A 72 9.60 6.59 7.80
C ALA A 72 8.37 7.19 8.47
N ALA A 73 7.48 6.36 8.98
CA ALA A 73 6.31 6.78 9.73
C ALA A 73 5.83 5.66 10.66
N GLU A 74 5.18 6.01 11.75
CA GLU A 74 4.50 5.05 12.61
C GLU A 74 3.22 4.49 11.94
N SER A 75 2.57 5.31 11.12
CA SER A 75 1.38 4.91 10.38
C SER A 75 1.72 4.54 8.93
N PRO A 76 1.43 3.30 8.49
CA PRO A 76 1.61 2.89 7.10
C PRO A 76 0.74 3.71 6.13
N HIS A 77 -0.44 4.12 6.57
CA HIS A 77 -1.32 4.98 5.76
C HIS A 77 -0.73 6.37 5.55
N ALA A 78 -0.18 6.98 6.60
CA ALA A 78 0.48 8.28 6.50
C ALA A 78 1.71 8.20 5.58
N LEU A 79 2.50 7.13 5.67
CA LEU A 79 3.63 6.89 4.79
C LEU A 79 3.21 6.78 3.33
N ASP A 80 2.13 6.04 3.05
CA ASP A 80 1.58 5.88 1.71
C ASP A 80 1.05 7.21 1.14
N LEU A 81 0.42 8.06 1.95
CA LEU A 81 -0.05 9.38 1.52
C LEU A 81 1.12 10.29 1.11
N VAL A 82 2.18 10.32 1.90
CA VAL A 82 3.39 11.09 1.57
C VAL A 82 4.04 10.56 0.30
N ALA A 83 4.14 9.23 0.17
CA ALA A 83 4.68 8.59 -1.03
C ALA A 83 3.86 8.93 -2.29
N CYS A 84 2.53 8.96 -2.19
CA CYS A 84 1.65 9.40 -3.29
C CYS A 84 2.00 10.83 -3.72
N GLY A 85 2.15 11.76 -2.75
CA GLY A 85 2.51 13.14 -3.03
C GLY A 85 3.86 13.27 -3.75
N LEU A 86 4.86 12.49 -3.33
CA LEU A 86 6.20 12.51 -3.94
C LEU A 86 6.21 12.04 -5.40
N ILE A 87 5.37 11.11 -5.76
CA ILE A 87 5.27 10.60 -7.14
C ILE A 87 4.22 11.33 -7.98
N GLY A 88 3.52 12.32 -7.43
CA GLY A 88 2.49 13.08 -8.11
C GLY A 88 1.19 12.30 -8.33
N LEU A 89 0.94 11.26 -7.54
CA LEU A 89 -0.26 10.44 -7.60
C LEU A 89 -1.27 10.93 -6.57
N ARG A 90 -2.51 11.17 -7.00
CA ARG A 90 -3.56 11.47 -6.03
C ARG A 90 -3.94 10.20 -5.25
N PRO A 91 -4.21 10.30 -3.94
CA PRO A 91 -4.55 9.14 -3.12
C PRO A 91 -5.74 8.32 -3.63
N ASP A 92 -6.74 8.96 -4.24
CA ASP A 92 -7.91 8.33 -4.84
C ASP A 92 -7.58 7.55 -6.14
N GLU A 93 -6.47 7.86 -6.79
CA GLU A 93 -5.99 7.15 -7.98
C GLU A 93 -5.15 5.91 -7.64
N ALA A 94 -4.69 5.79 -6.42
CA ALA A 94 -3.88 4.67 -5.94
C ALA A 94 -4.74 3.43 -5.66
N ARG A 95 -5.20 2.78 -6.74
CA ARG A 95 -6.23 1.71 -6.79
C ARG A 95 -6.06 0.51 -5.84
N SER A 96 -5.05 0.40 -5.02
CA SER A 96 -4.83 -0.80 -4.20
C SER A 96 -4.16 -0.58 -2.85
N GLY A 97 -4.02 0.64 -2.40
CA GLY A 97 -3.36 0.91 -1.13
C GLY A 97 -3.92 2.10 -0.36
N CYS A 98 -4.62 2.98 -1.03
CA CYS A 98 -5.19 4.17 -0.42
C CYS A 98 -6.72 4.20 -0.53
N SER A 99 -7.42 3.11 -0.24
CA SER A 99 -8.87 3.17 -0.02
C SER A 99 -9.17 3.85 1.33
N TYR A 100 -8.62 5.05 1.48
CA TYR A 100 -8.74 5.88 2.67
C TYR A 100 -10.12 6.56 2.80
N GLY A 101 -11.02 6.33 1.85
CA GLY A 101 -12.21 7.16 1.70
C GLY A 101 -13.41 6.78 2.56
N SER A 102 -13.58 5.55 3.02
CA SER A 102 -14.84 5.15 3.66
C SER A 102 -14.75 4.68 5.10
N ARG A 103 -13.61 4.19 5.56
CA ARG A 103 -13.47 3.68 6.94
C ARG A 103 -12.69 4.59 7.90
N SER A 104 -11.94 5.57 7.42
CA SER A 104 -11.10 6.41 8.29
C SER A 104 -11.85 7.49 9.07
N ARG A 105 -13.16 7.62 8.89
CA ARG A 105 -13.95 8.61 9.65
C ARG A 105 -14.23 8.21 11.11
N THR A 106 -13.92 6.99 11.50
CA THR A 106 -14.18 6.48 12.85
C THR A 106 -12.95 6.25 13.72
N ALA A 107 -11.75 6.36 13.17
CA ALA A 107 -10.51 6.09 13.91
C ALA A 107 -9.84 7.34 14.53
N TYR A 108 -10.28 8.53 14.19
CA TYR A 108 -9.84 9.80 14.79
C TYR A 108 -11.05 10.66 15.13
N GLY A 109 -11.85 10.17 16.06
CA GLY A 109 -12.79 10.96 16.80
C GLY A 109 -12.09 11.57 18.01
#